data_120d8b1f84a5ee009e093392f0854b96
#
_entry.id   120d8b1f84a5ee009e093392f0854b96
#
_cell.length_a   1.000
_cell.length_b   1.000
_cell.length_c   1.000
_cell.angle_alpha   90.00
_cell.angle_beta   90.00
_cell.angle_gamma   90.00
#
_symmetry.space_group_name_H-M   'P 1'
#
loop_
_entity.id
_entity.type
_entity.pdbx_description
1 polymer ?
#
loop_
_entity_poly.entity_id
_entity_poly.type
_entity_poly.pdbx_seq_one_letter_code
_entity_poly.pdbx_strand_id
1 'polypeptide(L)'
;MNGVADVSERVNGVALLDFYGPLLTAHRREILSAYCEEDLSLQEIAEQLGITRQGVYDALGKGEKQLAGYEAKLGLVKRALATDREAERCLALLDDVERALDPDGDAQKSLAQARAALQRILQTER
;
A
#
# COMPACT_ATOMS: atom_id res chain seq x y z
N MET A 1 7.84 -21.32 -2.01
CA MET A 1 6.55 -20.87 -1.45
C MET A 1 5.67 -22.10 -1.21
N ASN A 2 5.17 -22.25 -0.04
CA ASN A 2 4.36 -23.42 0.33
C ASN A 2 2.87 -23.24 0.01
N GLY A 3 2.54 -22.38 -0.91
CA GLY A 3 1.19 -22.21 -1.42
C GLY A 3 0.28 -21.38 -0.54
N VAL A 4 0.72 -21.03 0.64
CA VAL A 4 -0.04 -20.19 1.55
C VAL A 4 0.84 -19.00 1.93
N ALA A 5 0.59 -17.87 1.32
CA ALA A 5 1.24 -16.64 1.72
C ALA A 5 0.64 -16.25 3.07
N ASP A 6 1.45 -15.83 3.99
CA ASP A 6 0.94 -15.28 5.23
C ASP A 6 0.35 -13.88 4.97
N VAL A 7 -0.36 -13.36 5.96
CA VAL A 7 -1.01 -12.05 5.87
C VAL A 7 0.01 -10.95 5.55
N SER A 8 1.22 -11.06 6.11
CA SER A 8 2.29 -10.10 5.92
C SER A 8 2.72 -10.00 4.45
N GLU A 9 2.88 -11.13 3.77
CA GLU A 9 3.24 -11.17 2.35
C GLU A 9 2.15 -10.54 1.48
N ARG A 10 0.88 -10.84 1.77
CA ARG A 10 -0.24 -10.27 1.01
C ARG A 10 -0.35 -8.76 1.20
N VAL A 11 -0.15 -8.27 2.43
CA VAL A 11 -0.18 -6.82 2.72
C VAL A 11 0.94 -6.10 1.98
N ASN A 12 2.15 -6.67 1.98
CA ASN A 12 3.27 -6.12 1.21
C ASN A 12 2.97 -6.11 -0.28
N GLY A 13 2.32 -7.17 -0.78
CA GLY A 13 1.92 -7.26 -2.18
C GLY A 13 0.93 -6.17 -2.57
N VAL A 14 -0.03 -5.85 -1.71
CA VAL A 14 -1.01 -4.78 -1.96
C VAL A 14 -0.28 -3.44 -2.13
N ALA A 15 0.63 -3.09 -1.23
CA ALA A 15 1.38 -1.85 -1.32
C ALA A 15 2.21 -1.77 -2.60
N LEU A 16 2.90 -2.85 -2.95
CA LEU A 16 3.69 -2.91 -4.17
C LEU A 16 2.83 -2.78 -5.42
N LEU A 17 1.65 -3.40 -5.43
CA LEU A 17 0.71 -3.30 -6.54
C LEU A 17 0.17 -1.89 -6.70
N ASP A 18 -0.11 -1.19 -5.59
CA ASP A 18 -0.60 0.18 -5.65
C ASP A 18 0.38 1.09 -6.40
N PHE A 19 1.68 0.93 -6.13
CA PHE A 19 2.72 1.77 -6.74
C PHE A 19 3.15 1.27 -8.12
N TYR A 20 3.33 -0.03 -8.26
CA TYR A 20 3.99 -0.59 -9.44
C TYR A 20 3.10 -1.45 -10.33
N GLY A 21 1.85 -1.69 -9.91
CA GLY A 21 0.91 -2.49 -10.70
C GLY A 21 0.79 -2.07 -12.15
N PRO A 22 0.71 -0.75 -12.47
CA PRO A 22 0.63 -0.30 -13.85
C PRO A 22 1.82 -0.66 -14.72
N LEU A 23 2.96 -1.04 -14.11
CA LEU A 23 4.16 -1.46 -14.84
C LEU A 23 4.17 -2.95 -15.17
N LEU A 24 3.22 -3.70 -14.63
CA LEU A 24 3.09 -5.13 -14.91
C LEU A 24 2.25 -5.36 -16.17
N THR A 25 2.42 -6.53 -16.79
CA THR A 25 1.48 -6.96 -17.84
C THR A 25 0.08 -7.10 -17.23
N ALA A 26 -0.94 -6.93 -18.05
CA ALA A 26 -2.33 -7.07 -17.60
C ALA A 26 -2.56 -8.43 -16.94
N HIS A 27 -2.01 -9.50 -17.52
CA HIS A 27 -2.16 -10.85 -16.98
C HIS A 27 -1.54 -11.01 -15.58
N ARG A 28 -0.31 -10.54 -15.41
CA ARG A 28 0.37 -10.60 -14.11
C ARG A 28 -0.33 -9.73 -13.07
N ARG A 29 -0.74 -8.54 -13.47
CA ARG A 29 -1.45 -7.61 -12.58
C ARG A 29 -2.75 -8.25 -12.08
N GLU A 30 -3.52 -8.87 -12.97
CA GLU A 30 -4.78 -9.53 -12.63
C GLU A 30 -4.56 -10.66 -11.62
N ILE A 31 -3.55 -11.50 -11.85
CA ILE A 31 -3.25 -12.61 -10.95
C ILE A 31 -2.80 -12.12 -9.59
N LEU A 32 -1.90 -11.14 -9.55
CA LEU A 32 -1.43 -10.58 -8.29
C LEU A 32 -2.54 -9.87 -7.53
N SER A 33 -3.40 -9.14 -8.22
CA SER A 33 -4.55 -8.49 -7.61
C SER A 33 -5.51 -9.50 -6.99
N ALA A 34 -5.81 -10.58 -7.71
CA ALA A 34 -6.68 -11.64 -7.21
C ALA A 34 -6.09 -12.29 -5.95
N TYR A 35 -4.80 -12.52 -5.93
CA TYR A 35 -4.14 -13.16 -4.80
C TYR A 35 -3.99 -12.22 -3.60
N CYS A 36 -3.52 -10.99 -3.82
CA CYS A 36 -3.18 -10.06 -2.74
C CYS A 36 -4.38 -9.25 -2.26
N GLU A 37 -5.25 -8.81 -3.15
CA GLU A 37 -6.38 -7.93 -2.82
C GLU A 37 -7.68 -8.68 -2.59
N GLU A 38 -7.92 -9.75 -3.35
CA GLU A 38 -9.17 -10.52 -3.26
C GLU A 38 -9.04 -11.77 -2.41
N ASP A 39 -7.84 -12.06 -1.90
CA ASP A 39 -7.54 -13.22 -1.05
C ASP A 39 -7.91 -14.58 -1.67
N LEU A 40 -7.85 -14.68 -2.98
CA LEU A 40 -8.16 -15.93 -3.65
C LEU A 40 -7.01 -16.93 -3.54
N SER A 41 -7.35 -18.22 -3.48
CA SER A 41 -6.36 -19.29 -3.52
C SER A 41 -5.82 -19.46 -4.95
N LEU A 42 -4.69 -20.17 -5.07
CA LEU A 42 -4.12 -20.50 -6.38
C LEU A 42 -5.14 -21.26 -7.23
N GLN A 43 -5.87 -22.21 -6.62
CA GLN A 43 -6.86 -23.01 -7.32
C GLN A 43 -8.02 -22.16 -7.81
N GLU A 44 -8.51 -21.24 -6.98
CA GLU A 44 -9.61 -20.35 -7.34
C GLU A 44 -9.22 -19.44 -8.50
N ILE A 45 -8.01 -18.90 -8.49
CA ILE A 45 -7.50 -18.06 -9.56
C ILE A 45 -7.37 -18.87 -10.86
N ALA A 46 -6.83 -20.09 -10.76
CA ALA A 46 -6.69 -20.98 -11.91
C ALA A 46 -8.04 -21.26 -12.57
N GLU A 47 -9.05 -21.52 -11.76
CA GLU A 47 -10.40 -21.78 -12.26
C GLU A 47 -11.03 -20.57 -12.91
N GLN A 48 -10.88 -19.38 -12.30
CA GLN A 48 -11.43 -18.15 -12.85
C GLN A 48 -10.79 -17.77 -14.19
N LEU A 49 -9.49 -17.98 -14.33
CA LEU A 49 -8.76 -17.55 -15.51
C LEU A 49 -8.62 -18.65 -16.58
N GLY A 50 -9.06 -19.86 -16.28
CA GLY A 50 -8.96 -20.97 -17.21
C GLY A 50 -7.51 -21.41 -17.48
N ILE A 51 -6.65 -21.30 -16.49
CA ILE A 51 -5.25 -21.72 -16.59
C ILE A 51 -4.94 -22.76 -15.50
N THR A 52 -3.75 -23.33 -15.54
CA THR A 52 -3.35 -24.33 -14.54
C THR A 52 -2.94 -23.65 -13.23
N ARG A 53 -3.06 -24.39 -12.12
CA ARG A 53 -2.57 -23.93 -10.82
C ARG A 53 -1.07 -23.61 -10.89
N GLN A 54 -0.30 -24.43 -11.58
CA GLN A 54 1.13 -24.19 -11.79
C GLN A 54 1.37 -22.88 -12.55
N GLY A 55 0.54 -22.60 -13.56
CA GLY A 55 0.61 -21.33 -14.28
C GLY A 55 0.37 -20.13 -13.39
N VAL A 56 -0.57 -20.23 -12.47
CA VAL A 56 -0.83 -19.17 -11.47
C VAL A 56 0.40 -19.00 -10.58
N TYR A 57 0.92 -20.09 -10.05
CA TYR A 57 2.10 -20.07 -9.19
C TYR A 57 3.29 -19.39 -9.86
N ASP A 58 3.56 -19.77 -11.11
CA ASP A 58 4.68 -19.21 -11.87
C ASP A 58 4.48 -17.71 -12.13
N ALA A 59 3.26 -17.31 -12.48
CA ALA A 59 2.94 -15.91 -12.74
C ALA A 59 3.09 -15.06 -11.46
N LEU A 60 2.64 -15.61 -10.31
CA LEU A 60 2.83 -14.94 -9.02
C LEU A 60 4.30 -14.73 -8.71
N GLY A 61 5.10 -15.78 -8.85
CA GLY A 61 6.54 -15.70 -8.58
C GLY A 61 7.24 -14.67 -9.44
N LYS A 62 6.95 -14.66 -10.74
CA LYS A 62 7.54 -13.68 -11.66
C LYS A 62 7.07 -12.27 -11.37
N GLY A 63 5.79 -12.09 -11.09
CA GLY A 63 5.22 -10.79 -10.75
C GLY A 63 5.78 -10.23 -9.45
N GLU A 64 5.85 -11.04 -8.40
CA GLU A 64 6.43 -10.65 -7.12
C GLU A 64 7.89 -10.23 -7.28
N LYS A 65 8.65 -10.98 -8.05
CA LYS A 65 10.05 -10.66 -8.32
C LYS A 65 10.18 -9.34 -9.08
N GLN A 66 9.30 -9.11 -10.04
CA GLN A 66 9.29 -7.87 -10.81
C GLN A 66 8.95 -6.67 -9.91
N LEU A 67 7.94 -6.79 -9.06
CA LEU A 67 7.58 -5.74 -8.10
C LEU A 67 8.72 -5.45 -7.13
N ALA A 68 9.33 -6.48 -6.59
CA ALA A 68 10.47 -6.33 -5.68
C ALA A 68 11.64 -5.64 -6.37
N GLY A 69 11.86 -5.92 -7.65
CA GLY A 69 12.89 -5.27 -8.44
C GLY A 69 12.64 -3.77 -8.62
N TYR A 70 11.40 -3.39 -8.88
CA TYR A 70 11.04 -1.98 -8.96
C TYR A 70 11.27 -1.28 -7.62
N GLU A 71 10.82 -1.89 -6.53
CA GLU A 71 10.97 -1.29 -5.20
C GLU A 71 12.44 -1.15 -4.82
N ALA A 72 13.26 -2.15 -5.15
CA ALA A 72 14.71 -2.09 -4.87
C ALA A 72 15.37 -0.90 -5.58
N LYS A 73 14.88 -0.55 -6.76
CA LYS A 73 15.45 0.55 -7.55
C LYS A 73 14.84 1.91 -7.21
N LEU A 74 13.55 1.97 -6.96
CA LEU A 74 12.82 3.22 -6.84
C LEU A 74 12.47 3.60 -5.41
N GLY A 75 12.23 2.63 -4.54
CA GLY A 75 11.95 2.86 -3.13
C GLY A 75 10.70 3.68 -2.85
N LEU A 76 9.69 3.63 -3.73
CA LEU A 76 8.48 4.44 -3.56
C LEU A 76 7.65 4.03 -2.36
N VAL A 77 7.50 2.73 -2.11
CA VAL A 77 6.75 2.22 -0.96
C VAL A 77 7.45 2.61 0.34
N LYS A 78 8.76 2.38 0.42
CA LYS A 78 9.56 2.74 1.58
C LYS A 78 9.45 4.22 1.90
N ARG A 79 9.54 5.06 0.86
CA ARG A 79 9.48 6.52 1.00
C ARG A 79 8.09 6.96 1.45
N ALA A 80 7.04 6.37 0.89
CA ALA A 80 5.66 6.67 1.27
C ALA A 80 5.39 6.31 2.72
N LEU A 81 5.85 5.14 3.19
CA LEU A 81 5.70 4.72 4.58
C LEU A 81 6.42 5.67 5.54
N ALA A 82 7.61 6.13 5.17
CA ALA A 82 8.35 7.08 5.98
C ALA A 82 7.63 8.43 6.06
N THR A 83 7.08 8.91 4.95
CA THR A 83 6.30 10.14 4.90
C THR A 83 5.04 10.03 5.75
N ASP A 84 4.34 8.92 5.67
CA ASP A 84 3.12 8.69 6.47
C ASP A 84 3.43 8.71 7.96
N ARG A 85 4.51 8.06 8.37
CA ARG A 85 4.92 8.05 9.78
C ARG A 85 5.24 9.45 10.29
N GLU A 86 5.94 10.25 9.49
CA GLU A 86 6.22 11.64 9.86
C GLU A 86 4.95 12.48 9.93
N ALA A 87 4.02 12.29 8.98
CA ALA A 87 2.74 12.99 9.02
C ALA A 87 1.93 12.63 10.25
N GLU A 88 1.87 11.34 10.60
CA GLU A 88 1.17 10.89 11.81
C GLU A 88 1.80 11.45 13.07
N ARG A 89 3.13 11.48 13.11
CA ARG A 89 3.85 12.08 14.25
C ARG A 89 3.54 13.56 14.38
N CYS A 90 3.50 14.30 13.27
CA CYS A 90 3.12 15.71 13.28
C CYS A 90 1.69 15.89 13.81
N LEU A 91 0.75 15.06 13.38
CA LEU A 91 -0.63 15.11 13.86
C LEU A 91 -0.70 14.90 15.38
N ALA A 92 0.06 13.94 15.90
CA ALA A 92 0.10 13.69 17.34
C ALA A 92 0.65 14.90 18.12
N LEU A 93 1.69 15.54 17.59
CA LEU A 93 2.25 16.74 18.20
C LEU A 93 1.28 17.91 18.12
N LEU A 94 0.50 18.02 17.06
CA LEU A 94 -0.53 19.05 16.93
C LEU A 94 -1.64 18.85 17.95
N ASP A 95 -1.99 17.60 18.29
CA ASP A 95 -2.94 17.32 19.35
C ASP A 95 -2.45 17.87 20.70
N ASP A 96 -1.15 17.71 20.99
CA ASP A 96 -0.56 18.26 22.22
C ASP A 96 -0.63 19.78 22.24
N VAL A 97 -0.34 20.43 21.12
CA VAL A 97 -0.42 21.88 20.99
C VAL A 97 -1.86 22.37 21.19
N GLU A 98 -2.82 21.66 20.58
CA GLU A 98 -4.24 22.02 20.67
C GLU A 98 -4.73 22.04 22.11
N ARG A 99 -4.29 21.08 22.94
CA ARG A 99 -4.68 21.01 24.32
C ARG A 99 -4.20 22.23 25.15
N ALA A 100 -3.14 22.89 24.71
CA ALA A 100 -2.56 24.04 25.37
C ALA A 100 -3.06 25.38 24.84
N LEU A 101 -3.79 25.37 23.70
CA LEU A 101 -4.27 26.60 23.06
C LEU A 101 -5.64 27.02 23.57
N ASP A 102 -5.90 28.34 23.53
CA ASP A 102 -7.21 28.90 23.73
C ASP A 102 -8.16 28.40 22.62
N PRO A 103 -9.29 27.76 22.97
CA PRO A 103 -10.22 27.26 21.98
C PRO A 103 -10.74 28.30 20.98
N ASP A 104 -10.82 29.55 21.40
CA ASP A 104 -11.33 30.64 20.57
C ASP A 104 -10.24 31.52 19.95
N GLY A 105 -8.97 31.13 20.11
CA GLY A 105 -7.84 31.90 19.60
C GLY A 105 -7.60 31.74 18.10
N ASP A 106 -6.92 32.72 17.52
CA ASP A 106 -6.58 32.71 16.10
C ASP A 106 -5.66 31.53 15.73
N ALA A 107 -4.85 31.06 16.67
CA ALA A 107 -3.96 29.93 16.44
C ALA A 107 -4.73 28.63 16.11
N GLN A 108 -5.99 28.52 16.53
CA GLN A 108 -6.82 27.36 16.23
C GLN A 108 -7.07 27.21 14.71
N LYS A 109 -7.20 28.32 14.00
CA LYS A 109 -7.38 28.30 12.55
C LYS A 109 -6.14 27.75 11.84
N SER A 110 -4.97 28.23 12.27
CA SER A 110 -3.69 27.75 11.70
C SER A 110 -3.48 26.26 12.01
N LEU A 111 -3.82 25.87 13.22
CA LEU A 111 -3.74 24.46 13.64
C LEU A 111 -4.64 23.57 12.77
N ALA A 112 -5.88 24.00 12.54
CA ALA A 112 -6.83 23.26 11.71
C ALA A 112 -6.32 23.12 10.27
N GLN A 113 -5.72 24.17 9.72
CA GLN A 113 -5.15 24.13 8.39
C GLN A 113 -3.95 23.18 8.30
N ALA A 114 -3.07 23.22 9.29
CA ALA A 114 -1.93 22.30 9.37
C ALA A 114 -2.38 20.85 9.46
N ARG A 115 -3.37 20.58 10.31
CA ARG A 115 -3.94 19.25 10.47
C ARG A 115 -4.54 18.75 9.16
N ALA A 116 -5.30 19.60 8.47
CA ALA A 116 -5.91 19.25 7.19
C ALA A 116 -4.85 18.93 6.13
N ALA A 117 -3.75 19.69 6.10
CA ALA A 117 -2.66 19.45 5.15
C ALA A 117 -2.01 18.09 5.38
N LEU A 118 -1.75 17.73 6.63
CA LEU A 118 -1.16 16.43 6.97
C LEU A 118 -2.11 15.27 6.67
N GLN A 119 -3.40 15.45 6.92
CA GLN A 119 -4.41 14.45 6.60
C GLN A 119 -4.51 14.19 5.11
N ARG A 120 -4.34 15.23 4.29
CA ARG A 120 -4.30 15.07 2.82
C ARG A 120 -3.12 14.20 2.37
N ILE A 121 -1.96 14.33 3.02
CA ILE A 121 -0.81 13.47 2.74
C ILE A 121 -1.17 12.01 3.00
N LEU A 122 -1.81 11.72 4.13
CA LEU A 122 -2.19 10.36 4.51
C LEU A 122 -3.30 9.78 3.64
N GLN A 123 -4.15 10.62 3.05
CA GLN A 123 -5.28 10.20 2.22
C GLN A 123 -4.95 10.15 0.73
N THR A 124 -3.76 10.57 0.35
CA THR A 124 -3.35 10.55 -1.06
C THR A 124 -3.29 9.11 -1.56
N GLU A 125 -3.97 8.83 -2.66
CA GLU A 125 -3.90 7.53 -3.33
C GLU A 125 -2.52 7.32 -3.94
N ARG A 126 -2.08 6.08 -3.91
CA ARG A 126 -0.75 5.70 -4.36
C ARG A 126 -0.78 4.60 -5.39
#